data_02c95f2c0c30fa12616cb121a82c8327
#
_entry.id   02c95f2c0c30fa12616cb121a82c8327
#
_cell.length_a   1.000
_cell.length_b   1.000
_cell.length_c   1.000
_cell.angle_alpha   90.00
_cell.angle_beta   90.00
_cell.angle_gamma   90.00
#
_symmetry.space_group_name_H-M   'P 1'
#
loop_
_entity.id
_entity.type
_entity.pdbx_description
1 polymer ?
#
loop_
_entity_poly.entity_id
_entity_poly.type
_entity_poly.pdbx_seq_one_letter_code
_entity_poly.pdbx_strand_id
1 'polypeptide(L)'
;VSQKQEAPSAGDGRLDLQADCGSCFGLCCVALPFAASADFAVDKPAGKPCGNLQADFSCGIHARLRDKGFSGCTVFDCFGAGQKVSQVTFGGTDWRSAPDTARPMFDVFPVMRQLHELLWYLTEALSLPPARPVHKDLRRALKETDRLTRGSAEELAQVDVAAVRQEVNALLLRTSELVRAAVPGRKKNHRGADLMGARLAGANLRGANLRGAYLIAADLTGADLRTADLIGVDFRDANLSGADLTGAIFVTQAQLNAAKGDAATKLPTGLSRPAHWK
;
A
#
# COMPACT_ATOMS: atom_id res chain seq x y z
N VAL A 1 -14.04 25.18 13.45
CA VAL A 1 -15.12 24.85 12.52
C VAL A 1 -14.75 23.49 11.93
N SER A 2 -15.36 22.43 12.49
CA SER A 2 -15.18 21.04 12.03
C SER A 2 -15.82 20.88 10.64
N GLN A 3 -14.97 20.69 9.63
CA GLN A 3 -15.47 20.14 8.36
C GLN A 3 -15.79 18.65 8.57
N LYS A 4 -17.06 18.31 8.57
CA LYS A 4 -17.54 16.94 8.43
C LYS A 4 -17.11 16.48 7.03
N GLN A 5 -16.18 15.54 6.98
CA GLN A 5 -15.96 14.75 5.77
C GLN A 5 -17.23 13.94 5.51
N GLU A 6 -17.82 14.13 4.33
CA GLU A 6 -18.93 13.29 3.86
C GLU A 6 -18.44 11.84 3.75
N ALA A 7 -19.20 10.93 4.35
CA ALA A 7 -18.95 9.49 4.25
C ALA A 7 -19.08 9.05 2.79
N PRO A 8 -18.13 8.25 2.26
CA PRO A 8 -18.24 7.71 0.90
C PRO A 8 -19.39 6.73 0.80
N SER A 9 -20.06 6.74 -0.36
CA SER A 9 -21.22 5.93 -0.68
C SER A 9 -20.95 4.43 -0.54
N ALA A 10 -21.91 3.70 0.05
CA ALA A 10 -21.90 2.24 0.15
C ALA A 10 -21.73 1.58 -1.24
N GLY A 11 -20.56 0.98 -1.51
CA GLY A 11 -20.27 0.29 -2.77
C GLY A 11 -18.84 -0.13 -3.00
N ASP A 12 -17.88 0.39 -2.25
CA ASP A 12 -16.47 0.02 -2.44
C ASP A 12 -15.98 -0.80 -1.23
N GLY A 13 -15.80 -2.12 -1.43
CA GLY A 13 -15.23 -3.03 -0.43
C GLY A 13 -13.78 -2.71 0.00
N ARG A 14 -13.26 -1.54 -0.44
CA ARG A 14 -11.98 -0.98 -0.01
C ARG A 14 -12.06 -0.19 1.30
N LEU A 15 -13.26 0.14 1.81
CA LEU A 15 -13.40 0.95 3.04
C LEU A 15 -12.70 0.29 4.24
N ASP A 16 -12.81 -1.04 4.36
CA ASP A 16 -12.16 -1.79 5.43
C ASP A 16 -10.63 -1.96 5.23
N LEU A 17 -10.14 -1.64 4.01
CA LEU A 17 -8.72 -1.72 3.65
C LEU A 17 -8.01 -0.36 3.68
N GLN A 18 -8.62 0.65 4.26
CA GLN A 18 -8.00 1.95 4.52
C GLN A 18 -7.60 2.05 5.99
N ALA A 19 -6.43 2.67 6.23
CA ALA A 19 -5.92 2.83 7.59
C ALA A 19 -6.86 3.74 8.42
N ASP A 20 -7.36 3.21 9.54
CA ASP A 20 -8.02 3.97 10.60
C ASP A 20 -7.15 3.92 11.86
N CYS A 21 -6.30 4.94 12.01
CA CYS A 21 -5.39 5.04 13.15
C CYS A 21 -6.13 5.31 14.47
N GLY A 22 -7.36 5.85 14.42
CA GLY A 22 -8.17 6.10 15.62
C GLY A 22 -8.69 4.81 16.26
N SER A 23 -8.83 3.75 15.47
CA SER A 23 -9.27 2.42 15.93
C SER A 23 -8.10 1.42 16.06
N CYS A 24 -6.84 1.90 15.98
CA CYS A 24 -5.64 1.05 16.03
C CYS A 24 -4.83 1.34 17.28
N PHE A 25 -4.28 0.30 17.91
CA PHE A 25 -3.40 0.45 19.11
C PHE A 25 -1.95 0.81 18.73
N GLY A 26 -1.75 1.60 17.67
CA GLY A 26 -0.45 2.11 17.26
C GLY A 26 0.51 1.02 16.75
N LEU A 27 0.00 -0.05 16.14
CA LEU A 27 0.76 -1.26 15.82
C LEU A 27 1.95 -1.00 14.87
N CYS A 28 1.84 -0.11 13.90
CA CYS A 28 2.98 0.29 13.06
C CYS A 28 4.09 0.96 13.88
N CYS A 29 3.72 1.68 14.96
CA CYS A 29 4.65 2.37 15.85
C CYS A 29 5.32 1.44 16.88
N VAL A 30 4.81 0.23 17.12
CA VAL A 30 5.36 -0.69 18.11
C VAL A 30 5.88 -1.99 17.49
N ALA A 31 5.11 -2.66 16.63
CA ALA A 31 5.46 -3.98 16.12
C ALA A 31 6.66 -3.96 15.16
N LEU A 32 6.72 -2.98 14.24
CA LEU A 32 7.71 -2.95 13.19
C LEU A 32 9.02 -2.30 13.63
N PRO A 33 10.19 -2.86 13.26
CA PRO A 33 11.47 -2.20 13.45
C PRO A 33 11.74 -1.16 12.36
N PHE A 34 12.60 -0.19 12.64
CA PHE A 34 13.28 0.64 11.66
C PHE A 34 14.66 1.07 12.14
N ALA A 35 15.56 1.35 11.21
CA ALA A 35 16.91 1.80 11.49
C ALA A 35 17.10 3.25 11.06
N ALA A 36 17.96 3.97 11.75
CA ALA A 36 18.38 5.32 11.40
C ALA A 36 18.91 5.35 9.96
N SER A 37 18.36 6.24 9.15
CA SER A 37 18.61 6.34 7.71
C SER A 37 18.09 7.67 7.17
N ALA A 38 18.07 7.83 5.84
CA ALA A 38 17.36 8.95 5.21
C ALA A 38 15.85 8.97 5.50
N ASP A 39 15.28 7.81 5.87
CA ASP A 39 13.84 7.64 6.10
C ASP A 39 13.44 7.73 7.57
N PHE A 40 14.38 7.53 8.52
CA PHE A 40 14.13 7.52 9.95
C PHE A 40 15.26 8.19 10.74
N ALA A 41 14.89 9.12 11.61
CA ALA A 41 15.84 9.87 12.44
C ALA A 41 16.52 9.04 13.54
N VAL A 42 15.96 7.89 13.90
CA VAL A 42 16.40 7.05 15.02
C VAL A 42 16.25 5.57 14.71
N ASP A 43 16.97 4.74 15.49
CA ASP A 43 16.75 3.29 15.52
C ASP A 43 15.54 2.95 16.40
N LYS A 44 14.75 1.96 15.99
CA LYS A 44 13.66 1.38 16.78
C LYS A 44 13.61 -0.14 16.60
N PRO A 45 13.88 -0.94 17.63
CA PRO A 45 13.69 -2.39 17.59
C PRO A 45 12.21 -2.78 17.46
N ALA A 46 11.95 -3.96 16.88
CA ALA A 46 10.61 -4.55 16.87
C ALA A 46 10.09 -4.72 18.31
N GLY A 47 8.80 -4.54 18.53
CA GLY A 47 8.14 -4.67 19.82
C GLY A 47 8.45 -3.56 20.83
N LYS A 48 9.25 -2.56 20.46
CA LYS A 48 9.49 -1.37 21.28
C LYS A 48 8.66 -0.19 20.76
N PRO A 49 7.91 0.52 21.61
CA PRO A 49 7.17 1.70 21.18
C PRO A 49 8.10 2.78 20.61
N CYS A 50 7.68 3.40 19.51
CA CYS A 50 8.30 4.62 19.02
C CYS A 50 8.15 5.73 20.07
N GLY A 51 9.19 6.56 20.25
CA GLY A 51 9.16 7.68 21.21
C GLY A 51 8.08 8.74 20.92
N ASN A 52 7.50 8.71 19.72
CA ASN A 52 6.42 9.60 19.33
C ASN A 52 5.01 9.01 19.54
N LEU A 53 4.90 7.75 20.00
CA LEU A 53 3.62 7.09 20.29
C LEU A 53 3.07 7.58 21.64
N GLN A 54 1.89 8.19 21.60
CA GLN A 54 1.23 8.76 22.80
C GLN A 54 0.46 7.72 23.61
N ALA A 55 -0.08 8.15 24.75
CA ALA A 55 -0.84 7.29 25.64
C ALA A 55 -2.14 6.77 24.99
N ASP A 56 -2.76 7.55 24.11
CA ASP A 56 -3.95 7.22 23.33
C ASP A 56 -3.67 6.43 22.05
N PHE A 57 -2.44 5.92 21.88
CA PHE A 57 -1.94 5.23 20.69
C PHE A 57 -1.83 6.10 19.42
N SER A 58 -2.07 7.39 19.51
CA SER A 58 -1.84 8.31 18.38
C SER A 58 -0.35 8.61 18.20
N CYS A 59 0.02 9.05 16.99
CA CYS A 59 1.36 9.54 16.70
C CYS A 59 1.44 11.04 16.94
N GLY A 60 2.19 11.50 17.94
CA GLY A 60 2.31 12.93 18.31
C GLY A 60 2.96 13.82 17.24
N ILE A 61 3.57 13.23 16.21
CA ILE A 61 4.20 13.96 15.11
C ILE A 61 3.57 13.66 13.74
N HIS A 62 2.40 12.98 13.69
CA HIS A 62 1.81 12.48 12.44
C HIS A 62 1.68 13.55 11.35
N ALA A 63 1.29 14.77 11.70
CA ALA A 63 1.16 15.88 10.74
C ALA A 63 2.52 16.45 10.28
N ARG A 64 3.65 16.05 10.88
CA ARG A 64 4.99 16.62 10.64
C ARG A 64 6.06 15.54 10.49
N LEU A 65 5.67 14.35 10.02
CA LEU A 65 6.58 13.19 9.92
C LEU A 65 7.84 13.52 9.11
N ARG A 66 7.69 14.12 7.94
CA ARG A 66 8.84 14.48 7.07
C ARG A 66 9.77 15.50 7.74
N ASP A 67 9.21 16.55 8.34
CA ASP A 67 9.97 17.61 9.02
C ASP A 67 10.73 17.08 10.25
N LYS A 68 10.27 15.97 10.81
CA LYS A 68 10.86 15.31 11.98
C LYS A 68 11.78 14.12 11.62
N GLY A 69 12.06 13.91 10.33
CA GLY A 69 12.96 12.87 9.86
C GLY A 69 12.34 11.45 9.90
N PHE A 70 11.02 11.36 9.71
CA PHE A 70 10.27 10.10 9.66
C PHE A 70 9.52 9.95 8.33
N SER A 71 10.21 10.24 7.20
CA SER A 71 9.64 10.11 5.86
C SER A 71 9.15 8.68 5.57
N GLY A 72 9.84 7.66 6.10
CA GLY A 72 9.41 6.26 5.98
C GLY A 72 8.03 5.97 6.55
N CYS A 73 7.58 6.72 7.58
CA CYS A 73 6.22 6.59 8.08
C CYS A 73 5.16 7.14 7.11
N THR A 74 5.51 8.12 6.24
CA THR A 74 4.56 8.69 5.27
C THR A 74 4.29 7.78 4.09
N VAL A 75 5.19 6.83 3.84
CA VAL A 75 5.10 5.87 2.73
C VAL A 75 4.67 4.48 3.20
N PHE A 76 4.43 4.32 4.49
CA PHE A 76 3.89 3.08 5.05
C PHE A 76 2.37 3.06 4.92
N ASP A 77 1.85 1.93 4.44
CA ASP A 77 0.41 1.64 4.44
C ASP A 77 0.15 0.29 5.11
N CYS A 78 -0.75 0.28 6.08
CA CYS A 78 -1.19 -0.94 6.72
C CYS A 78 -2.42 -1.56 6.05
N PHE A 79 -3.02 -0.90 5.07
CA PHE A 79 -4.24 -1.37 4.39
C PHE A 79 -5.36 -1.76 5.37
N GLY A 80 -5.51 -1.05 6.47
CA GLY A 80 -6.52 -1.38 7.48
C GLY A 80 -6.15 -2.52 8.44
N ALA A 81 -4.99 -3.14 8.31
CA ALA A 81 -4.59 -4.25 9.17
C ALA A 81 -4.48 -3.87 10.65
N GLY A 82 -4.11 -2.61 10.94
CA GLY A 82 -3.96 -2.11 12.31
C GLY A 82 -5.27 -2.19 13.10
N GLN A 83 -6.33 -1.58 12.59
CA GLN A 83 -7.64 -1.64 13.24
C GLN A 83 -8.24 -3.06 13.21
N LYS A 84 -7.97 -3.86 12.14
CA LYS A 84 -8.44 -5.25 12.08
C LYS A 84 -7.86 -6.09 13.22
N VAL A 85 -6.54 -6.02 13.42
CA VAL A 85 -5.88 -6.72 14.54
C VAL A 85 -6.39 -6.19 15.87
N SER A 86 -6.44 -4.87 16.06
CA SER A 86 -6.84 -4.24 17.34
C SER A 86 -8.29 -4.57 17.73
N GLN A 87 -9.23 -4.37 16.79
CA GLN A 87 -10.66 -4.42 17.12
C GLN A 87 -11.28 -5.80 16.92
N VAL A 88 -10.79 -6.57 15.94
CA VAL A 88 -11.40 -7.87 15.59
C VAL A 88 -10.59 -9.02 16.18
N THR A 89 -9.29 -9.12 15.89
CA THR A 89 -8.47 -10.26 16.35
C THR A 89 -8.32 -10.26 17.86
N PHE A 90 -8.14 -9.08 18.48
CA PHE A 90 -7.98 -8.93 19.94
C PHE A 90 -9.18 -8.29 20.65
N GLY A 91 -10.32 -8.13 19.95
CA GLY A 91 -11.59 -7.72 20.55
C GLY A 91 -11.58 -6.35 21.25
N GLY A 92 -10.74 -5.42 20.78
CA GLY A 92 -10.61 -4.09 21.40
C GLY A 92 -9.77 -4.04 22.67
N THR A 93 -9.10 -5.14 23.05
CA THR A 93 -8.20 -5.19 24.20
C THR A 93 -6.81 -4.75 23.80
N ASP A 94 -6.31 -3.65 24.35
CA ASP A 94 -5.01 -3.10 23.99
C ASP A 94 -3.84 -3.79 24.73
N TRP A 95 -2.67 -3.75 24.09
CA TRP A 95 -1.46 -4.41 24.57
C TRP A 95 -0.82 -3.76 25.81
N ARG A 96 -1.23 -2.54 26.23
CA ARG A 96 -0.76 -1.90 27.46
C ARG A 96 -1.59 -2.36 28.65
N SER A 97 -2.92 -2.45 28.48
CA SER A 97 -3.84 -2.93 29.51
C SER A 97 -3.75 -4.45 29.72
N ALA A 98 -3.42 -5.20 28.69
CA ALA A 98 -3.24 -6.65 28.73
C ALA A 98 -1.85 -7.06 28.17
N PRO A 99 -0.76 -6.95 28.94
CA PRO A 99 0.62 -7.16 28.48
C PRO A 99 0.88 -8.54 27.85
N ASP A 100 0.14 -9.56 28.27
CA ASP A 100 0.26 -10.93 27.70
C ASP A 100 -0.18 -10.99 26.24
N THR A 101 -1.00 -10.05 25.78
CA THR A 101 -1.45 -9.96 24.38
C THR A 101 -0.44 -9.23 23.49
N ALA A 102 0.52 -8.51 24.06
CA ALA A 102 1.44 -7.65 23.33
C ALA A 102 2.21 -8.40 22.24
N ARG A 103 2.92 -9.47 22.63
CA ARG A 103 3.73 -10.24 21.69
C ARG A 103 2.90 -10.91 20.59
N PRO A 104 1.82 -11.67 20.89
CA PRO A 104 0.95 -12.21 19.85
C PRO A 104 0.40 -11.14 18.91
N MET A 105 -0.03 -9.99 19.44
CA MET A 105 -0.56 -8.87 18.63
C MET A 105 0.49 -8.30 17.66
N PHE A 106 1.75 -8.15 18.14
CA PHE A 106 2.84 -7.62 17.31
C PHE A 106 3.30 -8.62 16.25
N ASP A 107 3.30 -9.92 16.58
CA ASP A 107 3.71 -10.98 15.65
C ASP A 107 2.69 -11.17 14.50
N VAL A 108 1.38 -11.06 14.77
CA VAL A 108 0.36 -11.23 13.74
C VAL A 108 0.12 -9.96 12.88
N PHE A 109 0.49 -8.79 13.36
CA PHE A 109 0.28 -7.55 12.61
C PHE A 109 0.95 -7.54 11.21
N PRO A 110 2.22 -7.95 11.04
CA PRO A 110 2.83 -8.06 9.72
C PRO A 110 2.14 -9.08 8.80
N VAL A 111 1.63 -10.17 9.35
CA VAL A 111 0.86 -11.18 8.60
C VAL A 111 -0.44 -10.56 8.09
N MET A 112 -1.22 -9.96 8.99
CA MET A 112 -2.48 -9.28 8.66
C MET A 112 -2.26 -8.20 7.59
N ARG A 113 -1.20 -7.39 7.73
CA ARG A 113 -0.87 -6.34 6.76
C ARG A 113 -0.65 -6.92 5.36
N GLN A 114 0.10 -8.03 5.26
CA GLN A 114 0.35 -8.66 3.97
C GLN A 114 -0.92 -9.26 3.35
N LEU A 115 -1.80 -9.86 4.15
CA LEU A 115 -3.10 -10.34 3.68
C LEU A 115 -3.99 -9.19 3.19
N HIS A 116 -4.04 -8.08 3.92
CA HIS A 116 -4.80 -6.89 3.53
C HIS A 116 -4.25 -6.23 2.25
N GLU A 117 -2.94 -6.21 2.06
CA GLU A 117 -2.33 -5.78 0.79
C GLU A 117 -2.79 -6.65 -0.39
N LEU A 118 -2.87 -7.97 -0.21
CA LEU A 118 -3.39 -8.87 -1.24
C LEU A 118 -4.88 -8.62 -1.52
N LEU A 119 -5.68 -8.40 -0.47
CA LEU A 119 -7.11 -8.04 -0.62
C LEU A 119 -7.27 -6.73 -1.41
N TRP A 120 -6.42 -5.73 -1.15
CA TRP A 120 -6.40 -4.48 -1.89
C TRP A 120 -6.23 -4.72 -3.39
N TYR A 121 -5.19 -5.47 -3.79
CA TYR A 121 -4.94 -5.77 -5.20
C TYR A 121 -6.02 -6.66 -5.83
N LEU A 122 -6.56 -7.64 -5.11
CA LEU A 122 -7.65 -8.49 -5.60
C LEU A 122 -8.94 -7.68 -5.84
N THR A 123 -9.26 -6.75 -4.94
CA THR A 123 -10.41 -5.86 -5.07
C THR A 123 -10.26 -4.95 -6.29
N GLU A 124 -9.06 -4.38 -6.50
CA GLU A 124 -8.78 -3.59 -7.70
C GLU A 124 -8.90 -4.45 -8.97
N ALA A 125 -8.29 -5.65 -8.99
CA ALA A 125 -8.34 -6.55 -10.14
C ALA A 125 -9.79 -6.88 -10.55
N LEU A 126 -10.68 -7.07 -9.59
CA LEU A 126 -12.12 -7.33 -9.82
C LEU A 126 -12.88 -6.12 -10.38
N SER A 127 -12.39 -4.91 -10.15
CA SER A 127 -12.99 -3.69 -10.70
C SER A 127 -12.61 -3.43 -12.17
N LEU A 128 -11.60 -4.13 -12.70
CA LEU A 128 -11.06 -3.91 -14.04
C LEU A 128 -11.85 -4.72 -15.09
N PRO A 129 -12.58 -4.07 -16.05
CA PRO A 129 -13.38 -4.78 -17.05
C PRO A 129 -12.59 -5.76 -17.91
N PRO A 130 -11.33 -5.49 -18.33
CA PRO A 130 -10.55 -6.46 -19.08
C PRO A 130 -10.22 -7.75 -18.32
N ALA A 131 -10.28 -7.74 -16.99
CA ALA A 131 -10.00 -8.92 -16.15
C ALA A 131 -11.19 -9.89 -16.03
N ARG A 132 -12.35 -9.62 -16.66
CA ARG A 132 -13.54 -10.50 -16.61
C ARG A 132 -13.25 -11.99 -16.83
N PRO A 133 -12.34 -12.39 -17.75
CA PRO A 133 -12.03 -13.81 -17.95
C PRO A 133 -11.50 -14.53 -16.71
N VAL A 134 -10.90 -13.82 -15.76
CA VAL A 134 -10.33 -14.35 -14.51
C VAL A 134 -11.11 -13.98 -13.24
N HIS A 135 -12.26 -13.29 -13.37
CA HIS A 135 -13.05 -12.84 -12.21
C HIS A 135 -13.51 -13.97 -11.29
N LYS A 136 -13.77 -15.18 -11.83
CA LYS A 136 -14.17 -16.34 -10.99
C LYS A 136 -13.04 -16.70 -10.02
N ASP A 137 -11.82 -16.78 -10.53
CA ASP A 137 -10.66 -17.16 -9.73
C ASP A 137 -10.24 -16.03 -8.79
N LEU A 138 -10.31 -14.77 -9.24
CA LEU A 138 -10.10 -13.60 -8.39
C LEU A 138 -11.07 -13.56 -7.20
N ARG A 139 -12.37 -13.83 -7.41
CA ARG A 139 -13.36 -13.89 -6.33
C ARG A 139 -13.09 -15.04 -5.35
N ARG A 140 -12.64 -16.21 -5.85
CA ARG A 140 -12.23 -17.31 -4.99
C ARG A 140 -11.04 -16.93 -4.12
N ALA A 141 -10.00 -16.34 -4.72
CA ALA A 141 -8.81 -15.90 -4.00
C ALA A 141 -9.14 -14.78 -2.98
N LEU A 142 -9.99 -13.82 -3.35
CA LEU A 142 -10.46 -12.76 -2.44
C LEU A 142 -11.15 -13.36 -1.22
N LYS A 143 -12.11 -14.28 -1.45
CA LYS A 143 -12.86 -14.94 -0.36
C LYS A 143 -11.95 -15.73 0.57
N GLU A 144 -10.98 -16.46 0.00
CA GLU A 144 -10.05 -17.26 0.80
C GLU A 144 -9.10 -16.37 1.61
N THR A 145 -8.54 -15.32 0.98
CA THR A 145 -7.68 -14.37 1.68
C THR A 145 -8.44 -13.64 2.80
N ASP A 146 -9.69 -13.21 2.55
CA ASP A 146 -10.55 -12.60 3.58
C ASP A 146 -10.85 -13.57 4.73
N ARG A 147 -11.12 -14.85 4.43
CA ARG A 147 -11.31 -15.88 5.45
C ARG A 147 -10.09 -15.97 6.38
N LEU A 148 -8.88 -15.97 5.83
CA LEU A 148 -7.64 -16.00 6.64
C LEU A 148 -7.54 -14.81 7.59
N THR A 149 -7.99 -13.62 7.20
CA THR A 149 -7.96 -12.42 8.07
C THR A 149 -8.92 -12.48 9.25
N ARG A 150 -9.80 -13.48 9.31
CA ARG A 150 -10.78 -13.69 10.39
C ARG A 150 -10.34 -14.73 11.41
N GLY A 151 -9.18 -15.35 11.21
CA GLY A 151 -8.61 -16.34 12.13
C GLY A 151 -8.21 -15.73 13.47
N SER A 152 -8.04 -16.61 14.47
CA SER A 152 -7.43 -16.23 15.76
C SER A 152 -5.98 -15.81 15.60
N ALA A 153 -5.38 -15.26 16.66
CA ALA A 153 -3.96 -14.90 16.64
C ALA A 153 -3.07 -16.12 16.35
N GLU A 154 -3.41 -17.27 16.92
CA GLU A 154 -2.69 -18.54 16.73
C GLU A 154 -2.83 -19.03 15.28
N GLU A 155 -4.01 -18.97 14.71
CA GLU A 155 -4.25 -19.33 13.30
C GLU A 155 -3.51 -18.41 12.35
N LEU A 156 -3.55 -17.09 12.59
CA LEU A 156 -2.82 -16.10 11.79
C LEU A 156 -1.30 -16.32 11.83
N ALA A 157 -0.75 -16.68 13.00
CA ALA A 157 0.67 -16.98 13.14
C ALA A 157 1.14 -18.20 12.32
N GLN A 158 0.21 -19.10 11.94
CA GLN A 158 0.50 -20.28 11.13
C GLN A 158 0.27 -20.09 9.63
N VAL A 159 -0.21 -18.91 9.19
CA VAL A 159 -0.47 -18.64 7.77
C VAL A 159 0.83 -18.59 6.99
N ASP A 160 0.95 -19.44 5.98
CA ASP A 160 2.00 -19.33 4.96
C ASP A 160 1.64 -18.20 3.97
N VAL A 161 1.99 -16.96 4.37
CA VAL A 161 1.71 -15.78 3.53
C VAL A 161 2.44 -15.86 2.19
N ALA A 162 3.59 -16.55 2.11
CA ALA A 162 4.34 -16.68 0.87
C ALA A 162 3.56 -17.52 -0.14
N ALA A 163 2.96 -18.63 0.28
CA ALA A 163 2.11 -19.47 -0.56
C ALA A 163 0.87 -18.69 -1.04
N VAL A 164 0.16 -18.01 -0.13
CA VAL A 164 -1.00 -17.16 -0.50
C VAL A 164 -0.60 -16.09 -1.52
N ARG A 165 0.52 -15.41 -1.29
CA ARG A 165 1.05 -14.38 -2.20
C ARG A 165 1.38 -14.96 -3.58
N GLN A 166 1.95 -16.17 -3.65
CA GLN A 166 2.28 -16.82 -4.92
C GLN A 166 1.01 -17.11 -5.75
N GLU A 167 -0.03 -17.66 -5.13
CA GLU A 167 -1.32 -17.93 -5.80
C GLU A 167 -1.98 -16.64 -6.30
N VAL A 168 -2.08 -15.64 -5.44
CA VAL A 168 -2.66 -14.34 -5.79
C VAL A 168 -1.86 -13.66 -6.90
N ASN A 169 -0.51 -13.70 -6.82
CA ASN A 169 0.35 -13.07 -7.81
C ASN A 169 0.16 -13.65 -9.22
N ALA A 170 -0.11 -14.95 -9.35
CA ALA A 170 -0.40 -15.56 -10.65
C ALA A 170 -1.66 -14.93 -11.30
N LEU A 171 -2.71 -14.70 -10.50
CA LEU A 171 -3.94 -14.04 -10.95
C LEU A 171 -3.73 -12.56 -11.28
N LEU A 172 -2.95 -11.84 -10.47
CA LEU A 172 -2.62 -10.44 -10.73
C LEU A 172 -1.74 -10.27 -11.98
N LEU A 173 -0.84 -11.21 -12.26
CA LEU A 173 -0.07 -11.24 -13.51
C LEU A 173 -1.00 -11.42 -14.72
N ARG A 174 -1.93 -12.36 -14.64
CA ARG A 174 -2.90 -12.56 -15.72
C ARG A 174 -3.81 -11.36 -15.92
N THR A 175 -4.25 -10.73 -14.83
CA THR A 175 -5.01 -9.47 -14.87
C THR A 175 -4.21 -8.38 -15.59
N SER A 176 -2.95 -8.19 -15.22
CA SER A 176 -2.04 -7.23 -15.85
C SER A 176 -1.92 -7.45 -17.35
N GLU A 177 -1.71 -8.70 -17.77
CA GLU A 177 -1.65 -9.06 -19.21
C GLU A 177 -2.92 -8.66 -19.96
N LEU A 178 -4.09 -8.99 -19.41
CA LEU A 178 -5.39 -8.68 -20.02
C LEU A 178 -5.62 -7.18 -20.14
N VAL A 179 -5.35 -6.43 -19.08
CA VAL A 179 -5.52 -4.97 -19.07
C VAL A 179 -4.58 -4.31 -20.06
N ARG A 180 -3.31 -4.66 -20.05
CA ARG A 180 -2.29 -4.10 -20.92
C ARG A 180 -2.44 -4.55 -22.37
N ALA A 181 -3.06 -5.69 -22.64
CA ALA A 181 -3.34 -6.17 -23.98
C ALA A 181 -4.21 -5.19 -24.78
N ALA A 182 -5.11 -4.47 -24.13
CA ALA A 182 -5.97 -3.47 -24.76
C ALA A 182 -5.21 -2.23 -25.29
N VAL A 183 -3.97 -2.01 -24.87
CA VAL A 183 -3.14 -0.91 -25.36
C VAL A 183 -2.51 -1.29 -26.70
N PRO A 184 -2.71 -0.50 -27.78
CA PRO A 184 -2.11 -0.81 -29.08
C PRO A 184 -0.58 -0.61 -29.07
N GLY A 185 0.10 -1.31 -29.98
CA GLY A 185 1.54 -1.18 -30.20
C GLY A 185 2.41 -2.02 -29.26
N ARG A 186 3.74 -1.86 -29.41
CA ARG A 186 4.74 -2.58 -28.60
C ARG A 186 4.82 -1.95 -27.22
N LYS A 187 4.60 -2.76 -26.19
CA LYS A 187 4.70 -2.35 -24.78
C LYS A 187 6.09 -2.65 -24.23
N LYS A 188 6.61 -1.72 -23.44
CA LYS A 188 7.89 -1.91 -22.76
C LYS A 188 7.74 -2.90 -21.59
N ASN A 189 8.75 -3.73 -21.41
CA ASN A 189 8.82 -4.64 -20.26
C ASN A 189 10.05 -4.28 -19.43
N HIS A 190 9.79 -3.69 -18.27
CA HIS A 190 10.78 -3.25 -17.28
C HIS A 190 10.51 -3.93 -15.93
N ARG A 191 9.97 -5.14 -15.94
CA ARG A 191 9.71 -5.89 -14.70
C ARG A 191 11.01 -6.10 -13.93
N GLY A 192 11.05 -5.65 -12.67
CA GLY A 192 12.21 -5.74 -11.79
C GLY A 192 13.45 -4.96 -12.27
N ALA A 193 13.28 -4.07 -13.26
CA ALA A 193 14.39 -3.32 -13.79
C ALA A 193 14.95 -2.32 -12.78
N ASP A 194 16.26 -2.19 -12.73
CA ASP A 194 16.93 -1.09 -12.06
C ASP A 194 16.89 0.14 -12.98
N LEU A 195 16.09 1.11 -12.60
CA LEU A 195 15.89 2.40 -13.28
C LEU A 195 16.12 3.57 -12.30
N MET A 196 16.95 3.35 -11.27
CA MET A 196 17.30 4.40 -10.31
C MET A 196 17.98 5.58 -11.03
N GLY A 197 17.47 6.80 -10.78
CA GLY A 197 17.98 8.01 -11.41
C GLY A 197 17.79 8.08 -12.94
N ALA A 198 17.01 7.17 -13.53
CA ALA A 198 16.82 7.10 -14.97
C ALA A 198 16.15 8.37 -15.52
N ARG A 199 16.60 8.82 -16.68
CA ARG A 199 16.00 9.97 -17.41
C ARG A 199 14.88 9.48 -18.31
N LEU A 200 13.66 9.55 -17.80
CA LEU A 200 12.43 9.07 -18.46
C LEU A 200 11.43 10.21 -18.70
N ALA A 201 11.89 11.46 -18.70
CA ALA A 201 11.04 12.62 -18.98
C ALA A 201 10.38 12.49 -20.35
N GLY A 202 9.04 12.65 -20.42
CA GLY A 202 8.24 12.49 -21.64
C GLY A 202 8.22 11.06 -22.21
N ALA A 203 8.74 10.07 -21.49
CA ALA A 203 8.82 8.70 -21.99
C ALA A 203 7.43 8.10 -22.22
N ASN A 204 7.26 7.41 -23.37
CA ASN A 204 6.08 6.59 -23.59
C ASN A 204 6.23 5.24 -22.87
N LEU A 205 5.57 5.13 -21.70
CA LEU A 205 5.47 3.94 -20.87
C LEU A 205 4.03 3.40 -20.80
N ARG A 206 3.19 3.83 -21.73
CA ARG A 206 1.79 3.41 -21.81
C ARG A 206 1.68 1.89 -21.93
N GLY A 207 0.93 1.27 -21.01
CA GLY A 207 0.79 -0.18 -20.90
C GLY A 207 2.10 -0.91 -20.59
N ALA A 208 3.13 -0.22 -20.10
CA ALA A 208 4.39 -0.86 -19.71
C ALA A 208 4.18 -1.81 -18.55
N ASN A 209 4.99 -2.88 -18.48
CA ASN A 209 5.15 -3.71 -17.32
C ASN A 209 6.31 -3.16 -16.49
N LEU A 210 5.99 -2.51 -15.38
CA LEU A 210 6.95 -1.93 -14.45
C LEU A 210 6.95 -2.64 -13.08
N ARG A 211 6.31 -3.81 -12.97
CA ARG A 211 6.19 -4.58 -11.72
C ARG A 211 7.52 -4.72 -11.01
N GLY A 212 7.60 -4.22 -9.77
CA GLY A 212 8.79 -4.31 -8.95
C GLY A 212 10.01 -3.56 -9.48
N ALA A 213 9.84 -2.63 -10.43
CA ALA A 213 10.93 -1.80 -10.91
C ALA A 213 11.38 -0.79 -9.85
N TYR A 214 12.68 -0.53 -9.79
CA TYR A 214 13.27 0.50 -8.93
C TYR A 214 13.36 1.81 -9.73
N LEU A 215 12.44 2.74 -9.47
CA LEU A 215 12.39 4.08 -10.08
C LEU A 215 12.81 5.18 -9.10
N ILE A 216 13.63 4.80 -8.10
CA ILE A 216 14.11 5.72 -7.07
C ILE A 216 14.84 6.90 -7.74
N ALA A 217 14.43 8.13 -7.41
CA ALA A 217 14.96 9.37 -7.95
C ALA A 217 14.93 9.47 -9.50
N ALA A 218 14.14 8.66 -10.20
CA ALA A 218 13.98 8.74 -11.65
C ALA A 218 13.22 10.01 -12.05
N ASP A 219 13.60 10.61 -13.17
CA ASP A 219 12.87 11.71 -13.78
C ASP A 219 11.81 11.16 -14.75
N LEU A 220 10.56 11.18 -14.34
CA LEU A 220 9.36 10.78 -15.10
C LEU A 220 8.50 11.99 -15.48
N THR A 221 9.07 13.20 -15.48
CA THR A 221 8.34 14.43 -15.82
C THR A 221 7.61 14.27 -17.15
N GLY A 222 6.28 14.46 -17.15
CA GLY A 222 5.45 14.35 -18.35
C GLY A 222 5.39 12.96 -18.97
N ALA A 223 5.84 11.91 -18.31
CA ALA A 223 5.80 10.54 -18.84
C ALA A 223 4.36 10.02 -19.02
N ASP A 224 4.10 9.26 -20.07
CA ASP A 224 2.84 8.55 -20.30
C ASP A 224 2.89 7.17 -19.63
N LEU A 225 2.32 7.06 -18.43
CA LEU A 225 2.20 5.84 -17.64
C LEU A 225 0.78 5.24 -17.70
N ARG A 226 -0.05 5.71 -18.62
CA ARG A 226 -1.45 5.23 -18.73
C ARG A 226 -1.49 3.72 -18.90
N THR A 227 -2.37 3.07 -18.13
CA THR A 227 -2.57 1.61 -18.19
C THR A 227 -1.29 0.79 -17.90
N ALA A 228 -0.25 1.40 -17.33
CA ALA A 228 0.95 0.67 -16.89
C ALA A 228 0.65 -0.17 -15.64
N ASP A 229 1.36 -1.30 -15.49
CA ASP A 229 1.33 -2.09 -14.26
C ASP A 229 2.44 -1.62 -13.32
N LEU A 230 2.02 -1.07 -12.18
CA LEU A 230 2.89 -0.40 -11.20
C LEU A 230 2.98 -1.15 -9.86
N ILE A 231 2.52 -2.41 -9.79
CA ILE A 231 2.60 -3.18 -8.55
C ILE A 231 4.02 -3.25 -8.03
N GLY A 232 4.24 -2.84 -6.78
CA GLY A 232 5.53 -2.94 -6.12
C GLY A 232 6.63 -2.05 -6.73
N VAL A 233 6.30 -1.06 -7.55
CA VAL A 233 7.27 -0.06 -8.04
C VAL A 233 7.77 0.79 -6.88
N ASP A 234 9.06 1.00 -6.80
CA ASP A 234 9.67 1.91 -5.85
C ASP A 234 9.82 3.30 -6.46
N PHE A 235 8.93 4.22 -6.08
CA PHE A 235 8.91 5.61 -6.53
C PHE A 235 9.58 6.59 -5.55
N ARG A 236 10.38 6.13 -4.60
CA ARG A 236 11.04 7.04 -3.65
C ARG A 236 11.79 8.14 -4.38
N ASP A 237 11.45 9.40 -4.07
CA ASP A 237 12.02 10.59 -4.70
C ASP A 237 11.87 10.71 -6.22
N ALA A 238 11.14 9.82 -6.89
CA ALA A 238 10.86 9.93 -8.33
C ALA A 238 10.05 11.20 -8.62
N ASN A 239 10.36 11.86 -9.73
CA ASN A 239 9.63 13.05 -10.20
C ASN A 239 8.54 12.65 -11.20
N LEU A 240 7.29 12.71 -10.76
CA LEU A 240 6.07 12.43 -11.56
C LEU A 240 5.38 13.71 -12.06
N SER A 241 6.02 14.90 -11.98
CA SER A 241 5.40 16.18 -12.37
C SER A 241 4.88 16.12 -13.80
N GLY A 242 3.58 16.42 -13.99
CA GLY A 242 2.92 16.36 -15.31
C GLY A 242 2.75 14.96 -15.89
N ALA A 243 3.17 13.90 -15.22
CA ALA A 243 3.00 12.52 -15.70
C ALA A 243 1.51 12.11 -15.72
N ASP A 244 1.14 11.24 -16.68
CA ASP A 244 -0.22 10.71 -16.80
C ASP A 244 -0.26 9.25 -16.34
N LEU A 245 -0.82 9.00 -15.13
CA LEU A 245 -1.03 7.68 -14.57
C LEU A 245 -2.49 7.20 -14.74
N THR A 246 -3.29 7.85 -15.59
CA THR A 246 -4.70 7.49 -15.78
C THR A 246 -4.84 6.02 -16.17
N GLY A 247 -5.63 5.26 -15.39
CA GLY A 247 -5.84 3.84 -15.62
C GLY A 247 -4.61 2.96 -15.38
N ALA A 248 -3.51 3.49 -14.83
CA ALA A 248 -2.43 2.65 -14.29
C ALA A 248 -2.99 1.75 -13.19
N ILE A 249 -2.51 0.51 -13.14
CA ILE A 249 -3.04 -0.51 -12.25
C ILE A 249 -2.06 -0.86 -11.12
N PHE A 250 -2.63 -1.24 -9.97
CA PHE A 250 -1.90 -1.72 -8.80
C PHE A 250 -0.93 -0.71 -8.19
N VAL A 251 -1.17 0.56 -8.40
CA VAL A 251 -0.47 1.62 -7.68
C VAL A 251 -1.17 1.93 -6.36
N THR A 252 -0.41 2.18 -5.32
CA THR A 252 -0.91 2.48 -3.97
C THR A 252 -0.71 3.95 -3.61
N GLN A 253 -1.47 4.45 -2.62
CA GLN A 253 -1.27 5.78 -2.07
C GLN A 253 0.14 5.95 -1.49
N ALA A 254 0.67 4.92 -0.85
CA ALA A 254 2.02 4.91 -0.30
C ALA A 254 3.10 5.16 -1.36
N GLN A 255 2.96 4.56 -2.55
CA GLN A 255 3.88 4.80 -3.67
C GLN A 255 3.83 6.26 -4.15
N LEU A 256 2.63 6.86 -4.25
CA LEU A 256 2.49 8.28 -4.60
C LEU A 256 3.05 9.19 -3.50
N ASN A 257 2.82 8.84 -2.23
CA ASN A 257 3.38 9.58 -1.10
C ASN A 257 4.91 9.57 -1.08
N ALA A 258 5.55 8.55 -1.66
CA ALA A 258 7.01 8.46 -1.78
C ALA A 258 7.59 9.34 -2.90
N ALA A 259 6.78 9.70 -3.89
CA ALA A 259 7.18 10.44 -5.08
C ALA A 259 7.01 11.96 -4.91
N LYS A 260 7.55 12.70 -5.87
CA LYS A 260 7.30 14.12 -6.13
C LYS A 260 6.33 14.24 -7.31
N GLY A 261 5.49 15.25 -7.32
CA GLY A 261 4.55 15.52 -8.40
C GLY A 261 3.99 16.93 -8.29
N ASP A 262 3.05 17.27 -9.16
CA ASP A 262 2.43 18.57 -9.22
C ASP A 262 0.92 18.54 -9.51
N ALA A 263 0.33 19.72 -9.70
CA ALA A 263 -1.09 19.86 -10.05
C ALA A 263 -1.44 19.27 -11.42
N ALA A 264 -0.48 19.16 -12.34
CA ALA A 264 -0.66 18.62 -13.69
C ALA A 264 -0.57 17.09 -13.74
N THR A 265 -0.05 16.44 -12.70
CA THR A 265 0.03 14.98 -12.61
C THR A 265 -1.37 14.38 -12.54
N LYS A 266 -1.68 13.46 -13.46
CA LYS A 266 -2.97 12.76 -13.51
C LYS A 266 -2.87 11.42 -12.80
N LEU A 267 -3.78 11.20 -11.83
CA LEU A 267 -3.79 10.02 -10.99
C LEU A 267 -4.86 9.00 -11.44
N PRO A 268 -4.70 7.72 -11.10
CA PRO A 268 -5.77 6.74 -11.21
C PRO A 268 -6.95 7.10 -10.29
N THR A 269 -8.14 6.64 -10.64
CA THR A 269 -9.33 6.79 -9.81
C THR A 269 -9.13 6.15 -8.43
N GLY A 270 -9.59 6.84 -7.38
CA GLY A 270 -9.54 6.34 -6.00
C GLY A 270 -8.24 6.65 -5.25
N LEU A 271 -7.25 7.30 -5.91
CA LEU A 271 -6.06 7.82 -5.24
C LEU A 271 -6.08 9.35 -5.17
N SER A 272 -5.50 9.88 -4.11
CA SER A 272 -5.46 11.30 -3.81
C SER A 272 -4.08 11.90 -4.09
N ARG A 273 -4.06 13.18 -4.51
CA ARG A 273 -2.80 13.90 -4.64
C ARG A 273 -2.18 14.09 -3.26
N PRO A 274 -0.91 13.67 -3.06
CA PRO A 274 -0.19 13.91 -1.81
C PRO A 274 -0.08 15.40 -1.50
N ALA A 275 -0.29 15.79 -0.23
CA ALA A 275 -0.30 17.19 0.17
C ALA A 275 1.04 17.93 -0.03
N HIS A 276 2.15 17.21 -0.17
CA HIS A 276 3.47 17.77 -0.42
C HIS A 276 3.78 18.01 -1.92
N TRP A 277 2.92 17.58 -2.83
CA TRP A 277 3.06 17.88 -4.27
C TRP A 277 2.70 19.33 -4.52
N LYS A 278 3.53 20.04 -5.24
CA LYS A 278 3.41 21.48 -5.49
C LYS A 278 2.61 21.79 -6.75
#